data_2f0c71ecce501d425f048bfaf7690a61
#
_entry.id   2f0c71ecce501d425f048bfaf7690a61
#
_cell.length_a   1.000
_cell.length_b   1.000
_cell.length_c   1.000
_cell.angle_alpha   90.00
_cell.angle_beta   90.00
_cell.angle_gamma   90.00
#
_symmetry.space_group_name_H-M   'P 1'
#
loop_
_entity.id
_entity.type
_entity.pdbx_description
1 polymer ?
#
loop_
_entity_poly.entity_id
_entity_poly.type
_entity_poly.pdbx_seq_one_letter_code
_entity_poly.pdbx_strand_id
1 'polypeptide(L)'
;MALISYTTKLTETVAQVLIPTGLETPHGRCVSVTGGAVREVTEHYTRQKALLMDVTSDQINIEFAFDTVATDYPEKIFQPRQSKYTRYADDLVSEIHSVVGDLTGYALLKRIAGHVAERFSYGHPETPFNHSTDIIPAIGCGMVEGSCVDINTYFLAALRSVGIEAGYITGFFFPEEKKNRCDDGHCWVVTRLNGEVLEWDIAHHLKMGTRDIDAGLNPKPGKRFGCFHSMGLDFPELKIYGLKALIEPLQIYNGKVSGFESPQIELIAD
;
A
#
# COMPACT_ATOMS: atom_id res chain seq x y z
N MET A 1 6.65 -12.13 20.09
CA MET A 1 5.71 -11.78 19.01
C MET A 1 5.05 -10.49 19.45
N ALA A 2 5.25 -9.40 18.72
CA ALA A 2 4.63 -8.12 19.04
C ALA A 2 3.18 -8.08 18.51
N LEU A 3 2.35 -7.21 19.09
CA LEU A 3 1.00 -6.95 18.65
C LEU A 3 0.89 -5.52 18.12
N ILE A 4 0.06 -5.33 17.10
CA ILE A 4 -0.41 -4.01 16.68
C ILE A 4 -1.85 -3.88 17.16
N SER A 5 -2.13 -2.81 17.89
CA SER A 5 -3.48 -2.43 18.32
C SER A 5 -3.98 -1.28 17.44
N TYR A 6 -5.13 -1.45 16.85
CA TYR A 6 -5.89 -0.41 16.15
C TYR A 6 -7.19 -0.17 16.93
N THR A 7 -7.36 1.03 17.45
CA THR A 7 -8.55 1.41 18.22
C THR A 7 -9.19 2.66 17.64
N THR A 8 -10.50 2.64 17.45
CA THR A 8 -11.27 3.81 17.03
C THR A 8 -12.61 3.89 17.75
N LYS A 9 -13.08 5.12 17.95
CA LYS A 9 -14.45 5.39 18.42
C LYS A 9 -15.29 5.85 17.24
N LEU A 10 -16.52 5.39 17.21
CA LEU A 10 -17.48 5.79 16.20
C LEU A 10 -18.16 7.10 16.64
N THR A 11 -18.06 8.11 15.79
CA THR A 11 -18.72 9.41 16.00
C THR A 11 -20.11 9.46 15.37
N GLU A 12 -20.40 8.52 14.44
CA GLU A 12 -21.66 8.40 13.72
C GLU A 12 -22.13 6.94 13.72
N THR A 13 -23.38 6.71 13.34
CA THR A 13 -23.91 5.35 13.20
C THR A 13 -23.28 4.67 11.98
N VAL A 14 -22.25 3.88 12.22
CA VAL A 14 -21.61 3.02 11.22
C VAL A 14 -22.25 1.64 11.30
N ALA A 15 -22.80 1.15 10.19
CA ALA A 15 -23.41 -0.17 10.16
C ALA A 15 -22.39 -1.29 9.99
N GLN A 16 -21.39 -1.06 9.12
CA GLN A 16 -20.42 -2.08 8.76
C GLN A 16 -19.00 -1.50 8.61
N VAL A 17 -18.00 -2.34 8.88
CA VAL A 17 -16.57 -2.03 8.71
C VAL A 17 -15.88 -3.14 7.95
N LEU A 18 -15.16 -2.76 6.90
CA LEU A 18 -14.26 -3.65 6.14
C LEU A 18 -12.85 -3.58 6.74
N ILE A 19 -12.31 -4.70 7.18
CA ILE A 19 -11.06 -4.79 7.93
C ILE A 19 -10.05 -5.62 7.15
N PRO A 20 -8.83 -5.13 6.86
CA PRO A 20 -7.75 -5.93 6.29
C PRO A 20 -7.30 -7.01 7.30
N THR A 21 -6.95 -8.20 6.81
CA THR A 21 -6.54 -9.32 7.68
C THR A 21 -5.04 -9.39 7.96
N GLY A 22 -4.24 -8.54 7.33
CA GLY A 22 -2.79 -8.70 7.26
C GLY A 22 -2.37 -9.55 6.07
N LEU A 23 -1.10 -9.50 5.70
CA LEU A 23 -0.56 -10.31 4.59
C LEU A 23 -0.28 -11.76 5.00
N GLU A 24 -0.41 -12.11 6.29
CA GLU A 24 0.07 -13.33 6.93
C GLU A 24 1.59 -13.43 6.92
N THR A 25 2.19 -13.32 5.77
CA THR A 25 3.64 -13.33 5.57
C THR A 25 4.03 -12.19 4.60
N PRO A 26 5.13 -11.43 4.88
CA PRO A 26 6.05 -11.61 5.99
C PRO A 26 5.66 -10.86 7.28
N HIS A 27 4.52 -10.18 7.33
CA HIS A 27 4.23 -9.20 8.38
C HIS A 27 3.27 -9.68 9.49
N GLY A 28 2.46 -10.68 9.22
CA GLY A 28 1.54 -11.23 10.22
C GLY A 28 0.06 -11.08 9.85
N ARG A 29 -0.84 -11.27 10.82
CA ARG A 29 -2.27 -11.42 10.59
C ARG A 29 -3.12 -10.78 11.67
N CYS A 30 -4.38 -10.47 11.34
CA CYS A 30 -5.40 -10.10 12.32
C CYS A 30 -5.69 -11.29 13.26
N VAL A 31 -5.64 -11.06 14.55
CA VAL A 31 -5.83 -12.09 15.60
C VAL A 31 -7.03 -11.82 16.48
N SER A 32 -7.50 -10.58 16.58
CA SER A 32 -8.65 -10.20 17.41
C SER A 32 -9.40 -9.03 16.79
N VAL A 33 -10.71 -9.10 16.83
CA VAL A 33 -11.62 -7.99 16.47
C VAL A 33 -12.73 -7.95 17.49
N THR A 34 -12.95 -6.76 18.07
CA THR A 34 -14.09 -6.50 18.97
C THR A 34 -14.88 -5.28 18.51
N GLY A 35 -16.14 -5.19 18.90
CA GLY A 35 -17.03 -4.10 18.51
C GLY A 35 -18.19 -4.53 17.61
N GLY A 36 -18.24 -5.80 17.20
CA GLY A 36 -19.30 -6.33 16.36
C GLY A 36 -19.13 -7.81 16.01
N ALA A 37 -20.07 -8.33 15.24
CA ALA A 37 -19.99 -9.68 14.67
C ALA A 37 -19.20 -9.64 13.35
N VAL A 38 -18.21 -10.52 13.21
CA VAL A 38 -17.34 -10.56 12.04
C VAL A 38 -17.57 -11.79 11.17
N ARG A 39 -17.45 -11.62 9.86
CA ARG A 39 -17.38 -12.69 8.87
C ARG A 39 -16.31 -12.42 7.83
N GLU A 40 -15.79 -13.47 7.24
CA GLU A 40 -14.80 -13.35 6.17
C GLU A 40 -15.47 -12.95 4.85
N VAL A 41 -14.79 -12.08 4.10
CA VAL A 41 -15.12 -11.70 2.73
C VAL A 41 -13.88 -11.82 1.87
N THR A 42 -14.05 -12.08 0.57
CA THR A 42 -12.91 -12.36 -0.33
C THR A 42 -12.87 -11.33 -1.46
N GLU A 43 -11.70 -10.73 -1.66
CA GLU A 43 -11.44 -9.88 -2.81
C GLU A 43 -11.49 -10.72 -4.12
N HIS A 44 -12.16 -10.20 -5.13
CA HIS A 44 -12.53 -10.97 -6.31
C HIS A 44 -11.33 -11.49 -7.13
N TYR A 45 -10.31 -10.66 -7.35
CA TYR A 45 -9.20 -10.96 -8.24
C TYR A 45 -8.00 -11.58 -7.52
N THR A 46 -7.55 -10.93 -6.47
CA THR A 46 -6.36 -11.35 -5.73
C THR A 46 -6.65 -12.53 -4.80
N ARG A 47 -7.93 -12.75 -4.50
CA ARG A 47 -8.42 -13.75 -3.54
C ARG A 47 -7.95 -13.51 -2.11
N GLN A 48 -7.45 -12.32 -1.82
CA GLN A 48 -7.15 -11.92 -0.45
C GLN A 48 -8.42 -11.89 0.39
N LYS A 49 -8.26 -12.26 1.64
CA LYS A 49 -9.33 -12.23 2.62
C LYS A 49 -9.34 -10.88 3.34
N ALA A 50 -10.53 -10.43 3.67
CA ALA A 50 -10.78 -9.33 4.57
C ALA A 50 -11.90 -9.76 5.54
N LEU A 51 -12.09 -9.01 6.63
CA LEU A 51 -13.22 -9.23 7.52
C LEU A 51 -14.26 -8.13 7.31
N LEU A 52 -15.50 -8.51 7.24
CA LEU A 52 -16.64 -7.60 7.37
C LEU A 52 -17.20 -7.70 8.77
N MET A 53 -17.26 -6.58 9.47
CA MET A 53 -17.86 -6.50 10.79
C MET A 53 -19.21 -5.79 10.72
N ASP A 54 -20.25 -6.43 11.26
CA ASP A 54 -21.52 -5.75 11.59
C ASP A 54 -21.37 -5.11 12.98
N VAL A 55 -21.41 -3.79 13.01
CA VAL A 55 -21.06 -3.00 14.21
C VAL A 55 -22.17 -3.07 15.26
N THR A 56 -21.78 -3.32 16.52
CA THR A 56 -22.70 -3.37 17.68
C THR A 56 -22.23 -2.53 18.87
N SER A 57 -21.06 -1.88 18.77
CA SER A 57 -20.47 -1.05 19.81
C SER A 57 -20.02 0.29 19.24
N ASP A 58 -19.91 1.30 20.07
CA ASP A 58 -19.34 2.61 19.74
C ASP A 58 -17.80 2.63 19.73
N GLN A 59 -17.17 1.53 20.13
CA GLN A 59 -15.72 1.35 20.08
C GLN A 59 -15.36 0.06 19.35
N ILE A 60 -14.38 0.18 18.46
CA ILE A 60 -13.79 -0.94 17.72
C ILE A 60 -12.34 -1.10 18.13
N ASN A 61 -11.94 -2.33 18.44
CA ASN A 61 -10.53 -2.67 18.66
C ASN A 61 -10.17 -3.85 17.74
N ILE A 62 -9.02 -3.73 17.08
CA ILE A 62 -8.48 -4.74 16.18
C ILE A 62 -7.03 -4.97 16.58
N GLU A 63 -6.65 -6.23 16.71
CA GLU A 63 -5.28 -6.61 17.01
C GLU A 63 -4.70 -7.44 15.87
N PHE A 64 -3.46 -7.12 15.51
CA PHE A 64 -2.68 -7.87 14.54
C PHE A 64 -1.46 -8.45 15.22
N ALA A 65 -1.18 -9.74 14.98
CA ALA A 65 0.09 -10.32 15.35
C ALA A 65 1.17 -9.81 14.39
N PHE A 66 2.21 -9.19 14.93
CA PHE A 66 3.34 -8.70 14.18
C PHE A 66 4.49 -9.70 14.25
N ASP A 67 4.92 -10.17 13.07
CA ASP A 67 6.08 -11.04 12.94
C ASP A 67 7.16 -10.33 12.12
N THR A 68 8.38 -10.33 12.62
CA THR A 68 9.55 -9.75 11.95
C THR A 68 10.32 -10.77 11.11
N VAL A 69 9.94 -12.05 11.19
CA VAL A 69 10.58 -13.11 10.40
C VAL A 69 10.09 -12.99 8.97
N ALA A 70 10.99 -12.63 8.07
CA ALA A 70 10.69 -12.57 6.65
C ALA A 70 10.30 -13.95 6.12
N THR A 71 9.21 -14.01 5.40
CA THR A 71 8.75 -15.16 4.62
C THR A 71 8.43 -14.70 3.22
N ASP A 72 8.21 -15.63 2.30
CA ASP A 72 7.91 -15.28 0.92
C ASP A 72 6.57 -14.55 0.81
N TYR A 73 6.55 -13.50 0.01
CA TYR A 73 5.31 -12.81 -0.34
C TYR A 73 4.38 -13.70 -1.16
N PRO A 74 3.04 -13.58 -1.00
CA PRO A 74 2.10 -14.33 -1.82
C PRO A 74 2.30 -14.07 -3.31
N GLU A 75 2.31 -15.11 -4.14
CA GLU A 75 2.52 -15.04 -5.59
C GLU A 75 1.61 -14.02 -6.28
N LYS A 76 0.40 -13.87 -5.79
CA LYS A 76 -0.61 -12.93 -6.30
C LYS A 76 -0.18 -11.45 -6.26
N ILE A 77 0.76 -11.09 -5.39
CA ILE A 77 1.31 -9.72 -5.31
C ILE A 77 1.99 -9.33 -6.63
N PHE A 78 2.71 -10.27 -7.23
CA PHE A 78 3.51 -10.04 -8.44
C PHE A 78 2.70 -10.16 -9.74
N GLN A 79 1.50 -10.74 -9.69
CA GLN A 79 0.65 -10.89 -10.87
C GLN A 79 0.08 -9.53 -11.28
N PRO A 80 0.32 -9.07 -12.51
CA PRO A 80 -0.17 -7.77 -12.95
C PRO A 80 -1.69 -7.79 -13.03
N ARG A 81 -2.30 -6.78 -12.43
CA ARG A 81 -3.71 -6.47 -12.60
C ARG A 81 -3.85 -5.10 -13.26
N GLN A 82 -4.60 -5.06 -14.31
CA GLN A 82 -4.92 -3.83 -15.04
C GLN A 82 -6.16 -3.17 -14.43
N SER A 83 -5.96 -2.26 -13.48
CA SER A 83 -7.01 -1.39 -12.95
C SER A 83 -6.73 0.06 -13.37
N LYS A 84 -7.67 0.97 -13.18
CA LYS A 84 -7.44 2.41 -13.42
C LYS A 84 -6.28 2.99 -12.59
N TYR A 85 -5.87 2.31 -11.53
CA TYR A 85 -4.76 2.73 -10.67
C TYR A 85 -3.41 2.10 -11.06
N THR A 86 -3.39 1.15 -11.99
CA THR A 86 -2.19 0.38 -12.34
C THR A 86 -1.98 0.22 -13.84
N ARG A 87 -2.95 0.60 -14.67
CA ARG A 87 -2.76 0.69 -16.12
C ARG A 87 -1.81 1.84 -16.42
N TYR A 88 -0.93 1.62 -17.33
CA TYR A 88 0.04 2.62 -17.80
C TYR A 88 -0.18 2.94 -19.28
N ALA A 89 0.10 4.18 -19.63
CA ALA A 89 -0.03 4.68 -20.99
C ALA A 89 1.22 4.36 -21.84
N ASP A 90 1.07 4.39 -23.16
CA ASP A 90 2.16 4.08 -24.10
C ASP A 90 3.31 5.11 -24.01
N ASP A 91 3.03 6.34 -23.62
CA ASP A 91 4.03 7.37 -23.40
C ASP A 91 4.91 7.04 -22.18
N LEU A 92 4.35 6.48 -21.10
CA LEU A 92 5.11 5.98 -19.96
C LEU A 92 5.99 4.78 -20.36
N VAL A 93 5.47 3.84 -21.16
CA VAL A 93 6.27 2.72 -21.69
C VAL A 93 7.47 3.25 -22.45
N SER A 94 7.25 4.21 -23.36
CA SER A 94 8.30 4.80 -24.18
C SER A 94 9.33 5.57 -23.35
N GLU A 95 8.88 6.33 -22.35
CA GLU A 95 9.75 7.05 -21.43
C GLU A 95 10.64 6.09 -20.65
N ILE A 96 10.07 5.04 -20.03
CA ILE A 96 10.84 4.10 -19.22
C ILE A 96 11.82 3.29 -20.06
N HIS A 97 11.45 2.83 -21.25
CA HIS A 97 12.40 2.19 -22.16
C HIS A 97 13.59 3.10 -22.52
N SER A 98 13.34 4.38 -22.77
CA SER A 98 14.40 5.36 -23.02
C SER A 98 15.31 5.57 -21.79
N VAL A 99 14.73 5.54 -20.59
CA VAL A 99 15.44 5.74 -19.31
C VAL A 99 16.35 4.56 -19.00
N VAL A 100 15.90 3.33 -19.23
CA VAL A 100 16.64 2.12 -18.85
C VAL A 100 17.63 1.66 -19.93
N GLY A 101 17.37 1.97 -21.21
CA GLY A 101 18.22 1.50 -22.31
C GLY A 101 18.47 0.00 -22.24
N ASP A 102 19.75 -0.40 -22.27
CA ASP A 102 20.18 -1.80 -22.22
C ASP A 102 20.43 -2.32 -20.78
N LEU A 103 20.05 -1.57 -19.74
CA LEU A 103 20.24 -2.00 -18.36
C LEU A 103 19.38 -3.23 -18.05
N THR A 104 19.92 -4.10 -17.21
CA THR A 104 19.25 -5.33 -16.74
C THR A 104 19.46 -5.53 -15.24
N GLY A 105 18.69 -6.44 -14.66
CA GLY A 105 18.86 -6.84 -13.27
C GLY A 105 18.67 -5.68 -12.28
N TYR A 106 19.47 -5.66 -11.22
CA TYR A 106 19.36 -4.64 -10.16
C TYR A 106 19.62 -3.21 -10.68
N ALA A 107 20.55 -3.05 -11.63
CA ALA A 107 20.85 -1.74 -12.22
C ALA A 107 19.62 -1.12 -12.93
N LEU A 108 18.83 -1.94 -13.62
CA LEU A 108 17.56 -1.52 -14.21
C LEU A 108 16.57 -1.06 -13.14
N LEU A 109 16.38 -1.84 -12.07
CA LEU A 109 15.47 -1.49 -10.97
C LEU A 109 15.87 -0.17 -10.31
N LYS A 110 17.17 -0.03 -9.97
CA LYS A 110 17.71 1.19 -9.36
C LYS A 110 17.56 2.39 -10.28
N ARG A 111 17.77 2.23 -11.61
CA ARG A 111 17.59 3.32 -12.57
C ARG A 111 16.13 3.80 -12.65
N ILE A 112 15.15 2.87 -12.65
CA ILE A 112 13.73 3.23 -12.63
C ILE A 112 13.39 3.94 -11.32
N ALA A 113 13.83 3.42 -10.17
CA ALA A 113 13.58 4.04 -8.87
C ALA A 113 14.15 5.46 -8.78
N GLY A 114 15.38 5.68 -9.26
CA GLY A 114 16.01 6.99 -9.36
C GLY A 114 15.23 7.94 -10.27
N HIS A 115 14.80 7.47 -11.45
CA HIS A 115 13.96 8.24 -12.36
C HIS A 115 12.66 8.69 -11.70
N VAL A 116 11.96 7.79 -11.01
CA VAL A 116 10.74 8.15 -10.27
C VAL A 116 11.04 9.20 -9.19
N ALA A 117 12.14 9.04 -8.45
CA ALA A 117 12.55 10.04 -7.46
C ALA A 117 12.86 11.42 -8.08
N GLU A 118 13.31 11.47 -9.33
CA GLU A 118 13.53 12.73 -10.08
C GLU A 118 12.20 13.40 -10.50
N ARG A 119 11.11 12.65 -10.62
CA ARG A 119 9.80 13.12 -11.06
C ARG A 119 8.89 13.58 -9.94
N PHE A 120 9.22 13.27 -8.69
CA PHE A 120 8.37 13.64 -7.55
C PHE A 120 9.09 14.46 -6.50
N SER A 121 8.33 15.40 -5.90
CA SER A 121 8.57 15.92 -4.55
C SER A 121 7.53 15.29 -3.61
N TYR A 122 7.95 14.96 -2.37
CA TYR A 122 7.00 14.42 -1.41
C TYR A 122 6.09 15.50 -0.86
N GLY A 123 4.78 15.25 -0.88
CA GLY A 123 3.76 16.12 -0.33
C GLY A 123 2.37 15.47 -0.38
N HIS A 124 1.34 16.24 -0.07
CA HIS A 124 -0.05 15.79 -0.07
C HIS A 124 -0.90 16.74 -0.91
N PRO A 125 -0.77 16.71 -2.25
CA PRO A 125 -1.53 17.59 -3.12
C PRO A 125 -3.03 17.27 -3.03
N GLU A 126 -3.88 18.29 -3.11
CA GLU A 126 -5.34 18.10 -3.20
C GLU A 126 -5.74 17.30 -4.44
N THR A 127 -5.00 17.49 -5.52
CA THR A 127 -5.26 16.82 -6.80
C THR A 127 -4.10 15.89 -7.15
N PRO A 128 -4.31 14.56 -7.21
CA PRO A 128 -3.29 13.61 -7.65
C PRO A 128 -2.80 13.88 -9.07
N PHE A 129 -1.55 13.53 -9.37
CA PHE A 129 -0.91 13.74 -10.68
C PHE A 129 -1.66 13.12 -11.86
N ASN A 130 -2.39 12.05 -11.62
CA ASN A 130 -3.20 11.33 -12.61
C ASN A 130 -4.71 11.63 -12.48
N HIS A 131 -5.07 12.77 -11.90
CA HIS A 131 -6.46 13.19 -11.79
C HIS A 131 -7.13 13.23 -13.17
N SER A 132 -8.36 12.77 -13.24
CA SER A 132 -9.15 12.71 -14.48
C SER A 132 -8.68 11.69 -15.54
N THR A 133 -7.72 10.83 -15.22
CA THR A 133 -7.29 9.74 -16.10
C THR A 133 -7.53 8.38 -15.46
N ASP A 134 -7.83 7.38 -16.30
CA ASP A 134 -7.94 5.98 -15.88
C ASP A 134 -6.66 5.18 -16.17
N ILE A 135 -5.58 5.87 -16.47
CA ILE A 135 -4.25 5.32 -16.77
C ILE A 135 -3.17 6.17 -16.11
N ILE A 136 -2.00 5.60 -15.91
CA ILE A 136 -0.84 6.30 -15.40
C ILE A 136 -0.02 6.85 -16.59
N PRO A 137 -0.01 8.17 -16.81
CA PRO A 137 0.74 8.79 -17.91
C PRO A 137 2.21 8.97 -17.56
N ALA A 138 3.04 9.25 -18.56
CA ALA A 138 4.37 9.81 -18.33
C ALA A 138 4.27 11.22 -17.71
N ILE A 139 5.17 11.54 -16.78
CA ILE A 139 5.27 12.90 -16.21
C ILE A 139 6.14 13.81 -17.11
N GLY A 140 6.96 13.22 -17.97
CA GLY A 140 7.86 13.94 -18.86
C GLY A 140 8.99 14.62 -18.10
N CYS A 141 9.36 15.86 -18.48
CA CYS A 141 10.52 16.57 -17.87
C CYS A 141 10.16 17.33 -16.60
N GLY A 142 8.91 17.32 -16.18
CA GLY A 142 8.46 18.01 -14.97
C GLY A 142 8.73 17.26 -13.68
N MET A 143 8.51 17.95 -12.57
CA MET A 143 8.42 17.38 -11.24
C MET A 143 7.06 17.71 -10.66
N VAL A 144 6.39 16.73 -10.07
CA VAL A 144 5.08 16.89 -9.47
C VAL A 144 5.14 16.60 -7.97
N GLU A 145 4.28 17.23 -7.21
CA GLU A 145 4.09 16.88 -5.81
C GLU A 145 3.22 15.62 -5.72
N GLY A 146 3.60 14.67 -4.85
CA GLY A 146 2.84 13.44 -4.66
C GLY A 146 3.03 12.82 -3.28
N SER A 147 1.98 12.13 -2.84
CA SER A 147 1.98 11.33 -1.61
C SER A 147 2.70 9.98 -1.82
N CYS A 148 2.85 9.20 -0.75
CA CYS A 148 3.37 7.83 -0.87
C CYS A 148 2.54 7.01 -1.87
N VAL A 149 1.23 7.25 -1.94
CA VAL A 149 0.34 6.55 -2.87
C VAL A 149 0.66 6.92 -4.32
N ASP A 150 0.82 8.21 -4.62
CA ASP A 150 1.10 8.69 -5.98
C ASP A 150 2.45 8.18 -6.48
N ILE A 151 3.49 8.34 -5.66
CA ILE A 151 4.86 7.92 -5.96
C ILE A 151 4.93 6.42 -6.21
N ASN A 152 4.37 5.61 -5.31
CA ASN A 152 4.42 4.16 -5.42
C ASN A 152 3.51 3.61 -6.52
N THR A 153 2.40 4.29 -6.84
CA THR A 153 1.55 3.95 -7.99
C THR A 153 2.31 4.16 -9.30
N TYR A 154 2.98 5.31 -9.45
CA TYR A 154 3.80 5.60 -10.64
C TYR A 154 4.98 4.63 -10.75
N PHE A 155 5.67 4.34 -9.65
CA PHE A 155 6.79 3.40 -9.63
C PHE A 155 6.35 1.98 -10.04
N LEU A 156 5.23 1.49 -9.49
CA LEU A 156 4.64 0.21 -9.89
C LEU A 156 4.35 0.15 -11.39
N ALA A 157 3.73 1.21 -11.93
CA ALA A 157 3.41 1.29 -13.35
C ALA A 157 4.69 1.31 -14.22
N ALA A 158 5.70 2.08 -13.82
CA ALA A 158 6.99 2.15 -14.50
C ALA A 158 7.72 0.79 -14.53
N LEU A 159 7.74 0.06 -13.42
CA LEU A 159 8.32 -1.28 -13.37
C LEU A 159 7.60 -2.26 -14.29
N ARG A 160 6.27 -2.29 -14.22
CA ARG A 160 5.45 -3.21 -15.01
C ARG A 160 5.46 -2.88 -16.50
N SER A 161 5.66 -1.62 -16.89
CA SER A 161 5.75 -1.20 -18.29
C SER A 161 6.93 -1.82 -19.05
N VAL A 162 7.97 -2.27 -18.33
CA VAL A 162 9.13 -2.97 -18.87
C VAL A 162 9.20 -4.44 -18.44
N GLY A 163 8.08 -5.00 -18.01
CA GLY A 163 7.93 -6.43 -17.72
C GLY A 163 8.51 -6.90 -16.38
N ILE A 164 8.80 -5.98 -15.44
CA ILE A 164 9.27 -6.36 -14.10
C ILE A 164 8.12 -6.86 -13.25
N GLU A 165 8.32 -8.00 -12.59
CA GLU A 165 7.41 -8.50 -11.56
C GLU A 165 7.45 -7.58 -10.34
N ALA A 166 6.37 -6.83 -10.13
CA ALA A 166 6.26 -5.86 -9.07
C ALA A 166 4.88 -5.86 -8.43
N GLY A 167 4.82 -5.55 -7.15
CA GLY A 167 3.60 -5.52 -6.35
C GLY A 167 3.52 -4.29 -5.46
N TYR A 168 2.28 -3.91 -5.12
CA TYR A 168 1.96 -2.78 -4.26
C TYR A 168 1.44 -3.29 -2.93
N ILE A 169 2.04 -2.83 -1.83
CA ILE A 169 1.66 -3.21 -0.47
C ILE A 169 1.16 -2.00 0.29
N THR A 170 0.14 -2.21 1.08
CA THR A 170 -0.43 -1.23 2.00
C THR A 170 -0.35 -1.72 3.44
N GLY A 171 -0.20 -0.82 4.39
CA GLY A 171 -0.12 -1.19 5.80
C GLY A 171 0.24 -0.04 6.71
N PHE A 172 0.89 -0.36 7.81
CA PHE A 172 1.32 0.61 8.82
C PHE A 172 2.84 0.73 8.86
N PHE A 173 3.31 1.94 9.11
CA PHE A 173 4.70 2.23 9.38
C PHE A 173 4.84 2.85 10.78
N PHE A 174 5.67 2.23 11.62
CA PHE A 174 5.97 2.67 12.98
C PHE A 174 7.39 3.26 13.00
N PRO A 175 7.55 4.57 12.81
CA PRO A 175 8.86 5.20 12.85
C PRO A 175 9.44 5.20 14.26
N GLU A 176 10.74 5.00 14.39
CA GLU A 176 11.41 4.92 15.71
C GLU A 176 11.20 6.18 16.54
N GLU A 177 11.19 7.37 15.91
CA GLU A 177 10.97 8.65 16.59
C GLU A 177 9.58 8.78 17.23
N LYS A 178 8.58 8.03 16.76
CA LYS A 178 7.21 8.04 17.30
C LYS A 178 6.96 6.97 18.38
N LYS A 179 7.99 6.27 18.83
CA LYS A 179 7.90 5.30 19.94
C LYS A 179 6.71 4.33 19.79
N ASN A 180 6.72 3.56 18.70
CA ASN A 180 5.69 2.57 18.41
C ASN A 180 4.29 3.09 18.04
N ARG A 181 4.15 4.38 17.69
CA ARG A 181 2.88 4.92 17.18
C ARG A 181 2.91 5.10 15.67
N CYS A 182 1.77 4.89 15.06
CA CYS A 182 1.50 5.18 13.66
C CYS A 182 0.29 6.12 13.57
N ASP A 183 0.40 7.21 12.80
CA ASP A 183 -0.68 8.20 12.70
C ASP A 183 -1.59 7.92 11.49
N ASP A 184 -1.03 7.30 10.43
CA ASP A 184 -1.71 7.06 9.17
C ASP A 184 -1.18 5.79 8.47
N GLY A 185 -1.93 5.32 7.49
CA GLY A 185 -1.49 4.23 6.64
C GLY A 185 -0.32 4.60 5.74
N HIS A 186 0.43 3.61 5.32
CA HIS A 186 1.57 3.74 4.43
C HIS A 186 1.52 2.70 3.32
N CYS A 187 2.33 2.89 2.27
CA CYS A 187 2.46 1.93 1.19
C CYS A 187 3.90 1.88 0.67
N TRP A 188 4.25 0.75 0.08
CA TRP A 188 5.55 0.53 -0.56
C TRP A 188 5.41 -0.44 -1.73
N VAL A 189 6.49 -0.65 -2.47
CA VAL A 189 6.53 -1.52 -3.64
C VAL A 189 7.51 -2.66 -3.38
N VAL A 190 7.18 -3.84 -3.86
CA VAL A 190 8.09 -4.98 -3.93
C VAL A 190 8.34 -5.36 -5.37
N THR A 191 9.56 -5.79 -5.67
CA THR A 191 9.93 -6.38 -6.96
C THR A 191 10.49 -7.77 -6.75
N ARG A 192 10.33 -8.64 -7.74
CA ARG A 192 11.01 -9.95 -7.75
C ARG A 192 12.03 -9.99 -8.87
N LEU A 193 13.27 -10.30 -8.51
CA LEU A 193 14.38 -10.41 -9.43
C LEU A 193 15.12 -11.73 -9.18
N ASN A 194 15.14 -12.63 -10.16
CA ASN A 194 15.79 -13.95 -10.06
C ASN A 194 15.37 -14.77 -8.83
N GLY A 195 14.08 -14.65 -8.45
CA GLY A 195 13.51 -15.33 -7.28
C GLY A 195 13.72 -14.60 -5.95
N GLU A 196 14.49 -13.53 -5.91
CA GLU A 196 14.69 -12.69 -4.72
C GLU A 196 13.68 -11.54 -4.71
N VAL A 197 13.08 -11.28 -3.54
CA VAL A 197 12.17 -10.15 -3.34
C VAL A 197 12.94 -8.96 -2.78
N LEU A 198 12.79 -7.83 -3.46
CA LEU A 198 13.37 -6.55 -3.08
C LEU A 198 12.24 -5.58 -2.74
N GLU A 199 12.34 -4.91 -1.61
CA GLU A 199 11.37 -3.94 -1.12
C GLU A 199 11.87 -2.51 -1.36
N TRP A 200 10.94 -1.59 -1.71
CA TRP A 200 11.27 -0.22 -2.11
C TRP A 200 10.33 0.78 -1.46
N ASP A 201 10.88 1.87 -0.93
CA ASP A 201 10.11 2.96 -0.36
C ASP A 201 10.66 4.33 -0.78
N ILE A 202 10.39 4.71 -2.03
CA ILE A 202 10.84 5.99 -2.59
C ILE A 202 10.27 7.17 -1.80
N ALA A 203 9.04 7.06 -1.31
CA ALA A 203 8.40 8.13 -0.56
C ALA A 203 9.20 8.52 0.70
N HIS A 204 9.73 7.53 1.44
CA HIS A 204 10.57 7.81 2.60
C HIS A 204 11.93 8.40 2.23
N HIS A 205 12.53 8.00 1.10
CA HIS A 205 13.73 8.65 0.61
C HIS A 205 13.49 10.14 0.35
N LEU A 206 12.42 10.48 -0.36
CA LEU A 206 12.07 11.87 -0.64
C LEU A 206 11.72 12.66 0.63
N LYS A 207 11.00 12.05 1.59
CA LYS A 207 10.76 12.66 2.92
C LYS A 207 12.06 13.00 3.67
N MET A 208 13.08 12.17 3.52
CA MET A 208 14.40 12.37 4.14
C MET A 208 15.34 13.26 3.30
N GLY A 209 14.84 13.83 2.20
CA GLY A 209 15.60 14.72 1.34
C GLY A 209 16.67 14.04 0.48
N THR A 210 16.62 12.71 0.32
CA THR A 210 17.55 11.97 -0.53
C THR A 210 16.86 11.41 -1.77
N ARG A 211 17.61 11.36 -2.87
CA ARG A 211 17.19 10.78 -4.15
C ARG A 211 18.05 9.59 -4.57
N ASP A 212 19.00 9.19 -3.72
CA ASP A 212 19.75 7.96 -3.89
C ASP A 212 18.94 6.79 -3.34
N ILE A 213 18.17 6.17 -4.22
CA ILE A 213 17.21 5.14 -3.86
C ILE A 213 17.88 3.78 -3.89
N ASP A 214 17.82 3.07 -2.78
CA ASP A 214 18.22 1.66 -2.69
C ASP A 214 17.05 0.79 -2.18
N ALA A 215 17.09 -0.51 -2.50
CA ALA A 215 16.17 -1.49 -1.94
C ALA A 215 16.41 -1.67 -0.44
N GLY A 216 15.40 -2.20 0.29
CA GLY A 216 15.51 -2.55 1.71
C GLY A 216 14.67 -1.70 2.65
N LEU A 217 13.62 -1.01 2.17
CA LEU A 217 12.69 -0.21 2.97
C LEU A 217 13.37 0.85 3.85
N ASN A 218 14.47 1.39 3.38
CA ASN A 218 15.21 2.51 3.98
C ASN A 218 14.80 3.85 3.32
N PRO A 219 15.29 5.04 3.67
CA PRO A 219 16.26 5.29 4.73
C PRO A 219 15.64 5.53 6.11
N LYS A 220 14.30 5.66 6.20
CA LYS A 220 13.63 6.02 7.46
C LYS A 220 13.58 4.82 8.41
N PRO A 221 14.23 4.88 9.61
CA PRO A 221 14.18 3.80 10.58
C PRO A 221 12.77 3.57 11.11
N GLY A 222 12.40 2.30 11.26
CA GLY A 222 11.10 1.91 11.78
C GLY A 222 10.70 0.49 11.38
N LYS A 223 9.49 0.10 11.78
CA LYS A 223 8.91 -1.21 11.47
C LYS A 223 7.71 -1.05 10.55
N ARG A 224 7.56 -1.94 9.57
CA ARG A 224 6.44 -1.97 8.63
C ARG A 224 5.62 -3.22 8.83
N PHE A 225 4.31 -3.05 8.77
CA PHE A 225 3.34 -4.14 8.83
C PHE A 225 2.44 -4.06 7.60
N GLY A 226 2.50 -5.07 6.73
CA GLY A 226 1.65 -5.17 5.55
C GLY A 226 0.25 -5.64 5.92
N CYS A 227 -0.75 -4.85 5.57
CA CYS A 227 -2.15 -5.16 5.82
C CYS A 227 -2.82 -5.83 4.62
N PHE A 228 -2.53 -5.33 3.41
CA PHE A 228 -3.16 -5.77 2.19
C PHE A 228 -2.24 -5.51 0.99
N HIS A 229 -2.56 -6.06 -0.18
CA HIS A 229 -1.80 -5.77 -1.40
C HIS A 229 -2.70 -5.49 -2.60
N SER A 230 -2.10 -4.92 -3.64
CA SER A 230 -2.74 -4.56 -4.90
C SER A 230 -3.68 -3.35 -4.80
N MET A 231 -4.07 -2.84 -5.96
CA MET A 231 -4.94 -1.68 -6.10
C MET A 231 -6.13 -1.97 -7.01
N GLY A 232 -7.21 -1.24 -6.81
CA GLY A 232 -8.45 -1.42 -7.56
C GLY A 232 -9.17 -2.70 -7.16
N LEU A 233 -9.41 -2.87 -5.87
CA LEU A 233 -9.98 -4.07 -5.27
C LEU A 233 -11.50 -4.11 -5.46
N ASP A 234 -12.02 -5.32 -5.66
CA ASP A 234 -13.45 -5.56 -5.81
C ASP A 234 -13.95 -6.55 -4.75
N PHE A 235 -14.99 -6.13 -4.04
CA PHE A 235 -15.76 -6.96 -3.12
C PHE A 235 -17.22 -7.01 -3.59
N PRO A 236 -17.57 -7.84 -4.59
CA PRO A 236 -18.91 -7.84 -5.21
C PRO A 236 -20.05 -8.09 -4.23
N GLU A 237 -19.83 -8.94 -3.22
CA GLU A 237 -20.82 -9.22 -2.17
C GLU A 237 -21.16 -8.00 -1.31
N LEU A 238 -20.26 -7.00 -1.25
CA LEU A 238 -20.46 -5.72 -0.58
C LEU A 238 -20.86 -4.60 -1.54
N LYS A 239 -20.97 -4.88 -2.85
CA LYS A 239 -21.16 -3.88 -3.91
C LYS A 239 -20.07 -2.80 -3.93
N ILE A 240 -18.86 -3.15 -3.51
CA ILE A 240 -17.68 -2.30 -3.55
C ILE A 240 -16.86 -2.71 -4.78
N TYR A 241 -16.62 -1.74 -5.68
CA TYR A 241 -15.88 -1.96 -6.93
C TYR A 241 -14.82 -0.89 -7.12
N GLY A 242 -13.63 -1.31 -7.53
CA GLY A 242 -12.52 -0.41 -7.79
C GLY A 242 -12.06 0.36 -6.56
N LEU A 243 -12.13 -0.24 -5.37
CA LEU A 243 -11.54 0.34 -4.17
C LEU A 243 -10.04 0.55 -4.40
N LYS A 244 -9.56 1.79 -4.25
CA LYS A 244 -8.18 2.15 -4.59
C LYS A 244 -7.18 1.25 -3.86
N ALA A 245 -7.32 1.13 -2.55
CA ALA A 245 -6.51 0.28 -1.69
C ALA A 245 -7.24 0.01 -0.36
N LEU A 246 -6.91 -1.07 0.32
CA LEU A 246 -7.35 -1.37 1.69
C LEU A 246 -6.15 -1.26 2.62
N ILE A 247 -5.89 -0.04 3.11
CA ILE A 247 -4.71 0.29 3.93
C ILE A 247 -5.00 0.04 5.40
N GLU A 248 -6.21 0.41 5.82
CA GLU A 248 -6.70 0.38 7.19
C GLU A 248 -8.18 -0.04 7.22
N PRO A 249 -8.77 -0.27 8.39
CA PRO A 249 -10.20 -0.49 8.48
C PRO A 249 -11.01 0.65 7.88
N LEU A 250 -12.02 0.31 7.06
CA LEU A 250 -12.87 1.28 6.36
C LEU A 250 -14.32 1.10 6.78
N GLN A 251 -14.96 2.19 7.18
CA GLN A 251 -16.39 2.21 7.40
C GLN A 251 -17.15 2.15 6.07
N ILE A 252 -18.25 1.40 6.05
CA ILE A 252 -19.14 1.28 4.89
C ILE A 252 -20.45 1.99 5.22
N TYR A 253 -20.78 2.99 4.42
CA TYR A 253 -22.02 3.72 4.52
C TYR A 253 -22.65 3.89 3.14
N ASN A 254 -23.84 3.33 2.91
CA ASN A 254 -24.56 3.43 1.65
C ASN A 254 -23.74 3.04 0.40
N GLY A 255 -22.91 1.98 0.49
CA GLY A 255 -22.04 1.50 -0.58
C GLY A 255 -20.79 2.36 -0.84
N LYS A 256 -20.57 3.41 -0.05
CA LYS A 256 -19.33 4.18 -0.02
C LYS A 256 -18.46 3.72 1.12
N VAL A 257 -17.14 3.85 0.94
CA VAL A 257 -16.15 3.52 1.96
C VAL A 257 -15.33 4.75 2.32
N SER A 258 -14.99 4.90 3.60
CA SER A 258 -14.11 5.95 4.10
C SER A 258 -13.31 5.45 5.31
N GLY A 259 -12.15 6.05 5.56
CA GLY A 259 -11.38 5.80 6.78
C GLY A 259 -12.06 6.37 8.02
N PHE A 260 -11.48 6.10 9.18
CA PHE A 260 -11.89 6.69 10.46
C PHE A 260 -11.09 7.96 10.74
N GLU A 261 -11.69 8.88 11.47
CA GLU A 261 -10.98 10.07 11.97
C GLU A 261 -10.11 9.69 13.17
N SER A 262 -8.82 9.99 13.07
CA SER A 262 -7.84 9.87 14.17
C SER A 262 -7.85 8.52 14.93
N PRO A 263 -7.72 7.37 14.26
CA PRO A 263 -7.59 6.11 14.96
C PRO A 263 -6.29 6.09 15.78
N GLN A 264 -6.28 5.34 16.87
CA GLN A 264 -5.07 5.07 17.63
C GLN A 264 -4.46 3.77 17.12
N ILE A 265 -3.24 3.86 16.59
CA ILE A 265 -2.52 2.71 16.02
C ILE A 265 -1.18 2.59 16.73
N GLU A 266 -1.00 1.51 17.47
CA GLU A 266 0.16 1.32 18.34
C GLU A 266 0.77 -0.08 18.15
N LEU A 267 2.09 -0.15 18.12
CA LEU A 267 2.86 -1.39 18.18
C LEU A 267 3.17 -1.68 19.64
N ILE A 268 2.53 -2.71 20.18
CA ILE A 268 2.75 -3.19 21.54
C ILE A 268 3.94 -4.16 21.50
N ALA A 269 5.07 -3.71 22.02
CA ALA A 269 6.25 -4.58 22.16
C ALA A 269 6.02 -5.63 23.25
N ASP A 270 6.61 -6.83 23.06
CA ASP A 270 6.71 -7.85 24.11
C ASP A 270 7.51 -7.35 25.30
#